data_716997048e0b4d232488fd0aac9c2595
#
_entry.id   716997048e0b4d232488fd0aac9c2595
#
_cell.length_a   1.000
_cell.length_b   1.000
_cell.length_c   1.000
_cell.angle_alpha   90.00
_cell.angle_beta   90.00
_cell.angle_gamma   90.00
#
_symmetry.space_group_name_H-M   'P 1'
#
loop_
_entity.id
_entity.type
_entity.pdbx_description
1 polymer ?
#
loop_
_entity_poly.entity_id
_entity_poly.type
_entity_poly.pdbx_seq_one_letter_code
_entity_poly.pdbx_strand_id
1 'polypeptide(L)'
;SLSKFKRINTETDVPLEKRYDQPKEFSYCYPLNESDNDGKRCQIALSWLTCANDNPIDILSLQLINLILLGHSGAPLRKALIESGLGKSMADTTGFEDEIRESYFSVGLQAVAENDVDKVESLILSTLQEIYEKGITQQQIDSAIHQIEFDTREISGGHYPYSLNLLFRFFGTWIHGGDPVSAIDFDETLAKLKTNLKEGSFLENQIKKYLLDNPHRVK
;
A
#
# COMPACT_ATOMS: atom_id res chain seq x y z
N SER A 1 -26.78 3.82 -34.23
CA SER A 1 -25.47 3.46 -34.71
C SER A 1 -24.43 4.51 -34.23
N LEU A 2 -23.28 4.07 -33.72
CA LEU A 2 -22.18 4.92 -33.26
C LEU A 2 -21.58 5.77 -34.39
N SER A 3 -21.79 5.40 -35.66
CA SER A 3 -21.31 6.16 -36.84
C SER A 3 -21.84 7.61 -36.94
N LYS A 4 -22.89 7.95 -36.17
CA LYS A 4 -23.45 9.32 -36.07
C LYS A 4 -22.66 10.24 -35.15
N PHE A 5 -21.76 9.69 -34.31
CA PHE A 5 -20.98 10.46 -33.37
C PHE A 5 -19.58 10.73 -33.93
N LYS A 6 -19.10 11.94 -33.74
CA LYS A 6 -17.71 12.27 -34.06
C LYS A 6 -16.84 11.97 -32.85
N ARG A 7 -15.59 11.52 -33.10
CA ARG A 7 -14.59 11.41 -32.04
C ARG A 7 -14.34 12.79 -31.44
N ILE A 8 -14.47 12.89 -30.15
CA ILE A 8 -14.11 14.09 -29.36
C ILE A 8 -12.90 13.77 -28.48
N ASN A 9 -12.06 14.74 -28.21
CA ASN A 9 -11.07 14.65 -27.16
C ASN A 9 -11.80 14.94 -25.83
N THR A 10 -11.81 13.96 -24.94
CA THR A 10 -12.55 14.05 -23.67
C THR A 10 -11.72 14.66 -22.55
N GLU A 11 -10.40 14.89 -22.76
CA GLU A 11 -9.47 15.40 -21.73
C GLU A 11 -9.65 14.71 -20.37
N THR A 12 -9.74 13.37 -20.42
CA THR A 12 -10.02 12.52 -19.24
C THR A 12 -8.74 12.03 -18.54
N ASP A 13 -7.58 12.52 -18.97
CA ASP A 13 -6.31 12.14 -18.36
C ASP A 13 -6.24 12.64 -16.90
N VAL A 14 -5.95 11.73 -15.99
CA VAL A 14 -5.70 12.07 -14.58
C VAL A 14 -4.25 12.53 -14.45
N PRO A 15 -3.98 13.78 -14.05
CA PRO A 15 -2.60 14.22 -13.84
C PRO A 15 -1.96 13.53 -12.64
N LEU A 16 -0.62 13.50 -12.59
CA LEU A 16 0.09 13.13 -11.37
C LEU A 16 -0.13 14.18 -10.28
N GLU A 17 -0.27 13.74 -9.03
CA GLU A 17 -0.47 14.65 -7.90
C GLU A 17 0.82 15.41 -7.56
N LYS A 18 0.65 16.69 -7.29
CA LYS A 18 1.78 17.52 -6.84
C LYS A 18 2.24 17.07 -5.45
N ARG A 19 3.51 16.71 -5.31
CA ARG A 19 4.07 16.29 -4.02
C ARG A 19 4.02 17.43 -3.00
N TYR A 20 3.71 17.08 -1.75
CA TYR A 20 3.80 17.99 -0.63
C TYR A 20 5.27 18.20 -0.24
N ASP A 21 5.57 19.40 0.26
CA ASP A 21 6.89 19.73 0.78
C ASP A 21 7.05 19.27 2.24
N GLN A 22 5.95 19.00 2.94
CA GLN A 22 5.88 18.53 4.32
C GLN A 22 4.60 17.73 4.56
N PRO A 23 4.58 16.83 5.55
CA PRO A 23 3.38 16.09 5.94
C PRO A 23 2.21 17.00 6.27
N LYS A 24 0.99 16.54 5.98
CA LYS A 24 -0.26 17.24 6.30
C LYS A 24 -1.12 16.42 7.24
N GLU A 25 -1.93 17.13 8.00
CA GLU A 25 -2.92 16.55 8.91
C GLU A 25 -4.32 17.04 8.56
N PHE A 26 -5.28 16.11 8.54
CA PHE A 26 -6.69 16.39 8.33
C PHE A 26 -7.51 15.65 9.37
N SER A 27 -8.52 16.32 9.93
CA SER A 27 -9.44 15.74 10.89
C SER A 27 -10.88 15.91 10.43
N TYR A 28 -11.64 14.83 10.48
CA TYR A 28 -13.04 14.79 10.10
C TYR A 28 -13.86 14.07 11.16
N CYS A 29 -15.10 14.47 11.32
CA CYS A 29 -16.04 13.78 12.20
C CYS A 29 -16.86 12.76 11.40
N TYR A 30 -17.16 11.61 12.02
CA TYR A 30 -18.04 10.61 11.45
C TYR A 30 -19.11 10.20 12.49
N PRO A 31 -20.29 9.74 12.05
CA PRO A 31 -21.34 9.32 12.97
C PRO A 31 -20.95 8.05 13.72
N LEU A 32 -21.20 8.04 15.04
CA LEU A 32 -21.02 6.86 15.90
C LEU A 32 -22.37 6.40 16.43
N ASN A 33 -22.50 5.10 16.67
CA ASN A 33 -23.65 4.58 17.40
C ASN A 33 -23.52 4.90 18.89
N GLU A 34 -24.64 5.16 19.57
CA GLU A 34 -24.67 5.44 21.02
C GLU A 34 -24.10 4.27 21.86
N SER A 35 -24.17 3.04 21.34
CA SER A 35 -23.59 1.84 21.97
C SER A 35 -22.05 1.83 22.03
N ASP A 36 -21.37 2.63 21.21
CA ASP A 36 -19.91 2.61 21.04
C ASP A 36 -19.23 3.64 21.98
N ASN A 37 -19.79 3.87 23.17
CA ASN A 37 -19.40 4.94 24.07
C ASN A 37 -18.32 4.54 25.07
N ASP A 38 -17.27 3.83 24.63
CA ASP A 38 -16.14 3.39 25.49
C ASP A 38 -14.95 4.36 25.52
N GLY A 39 -15.13 5.58 25.00
CA GLY A 39 -14.08 6.61 24.94
C GLY A 39 -13.05 6.42 23.81
N LYS A 40 -13.13 5.32 23.05
CA LYS A 40 -12.27 5.04 21.92
C LYS A 40 -13.02 5.30 20.61
N ARG A 41 -13.06 6.55 20.17
CA ARG A 41 -13.94 7.04 19.09
C ARG A 41 -13.21 7.51 17.85
N CYS A 42 -11.87 7.52 17.90
CA CYS A 42 -11.09 7.99 16.78
C CYS A 42 -10.65 6.82 15.89
N GLN A 43 -10.51 7.12 14.61
CA GLN A 43 -9.76 6.32 13.67
C GLN A 43 -8.60 7.17 13.19
N ILE A 44 -7.40 6.63 13.17
CA ILE A 44 -6.22 7.27 12.64
C ILE A 44 -5.62 6.42 11.55
N ALA A 45 -5.21 7.05 10.46
CA ALA A 45 -4.39 6.43 9.42
C ALA A 45 -3.29 7.40 8.99
N LEU A 46 -2.11 6.87 8.77
CA LEU A 46 -1.04 7.52 8.02
C LEU A 46 -1.04 6.97 6.62
N SER A 47 -1.12 7.85 5.62
CA SER A 47 -1.14 7.47 4.21
C SER A 47 -0.05 8.22 3.46
N TRP A 48 0.73 7.49 2.66
CA TRP A 48 1.79 8.03 1.81
C TRP A 48 1.46 7.81 0.35
N LEU A 49 1.47 8.87 -0.45
CA LEU A 49 1.46 8.74 -1.90
C LEU A 49 2.85 8.27 -2.34
N THR A 50 2.93 7.16 -3.06
CA THR A 50 4.18 6.47 -3.34
C THR A 50 4.64 6.65 -4.79
N CYS A 51 4.52 5.67 -5.66
CA CYS A 51 4.98 5.72 -7.04
C CYS A 51 3.82 5.68 -8.04
N ALA A 52 4.09 6.10 -9.27
CA ALA A 52 3.17 5.88 -10.36
C ALA A 52 3.05 4.38 -10.67
N ASN A 53 1.88 3.94 -11.10
CA ASN A 53 1.58 2.52 -11.34
C ASN A 53 2.23 1.96 -12.63
N ASP A 54 2.90 2.79 -13.41
CA ASP A 54 3.70 2.41 -14.58
C ASP A 54 5.15 2.01 -14.23
N ASN A 55 5.51 2.01 -12.94
CA ASN A 55 6.81 1.54 -12.45
C ASN A 55 6.67 0.14 -11.78
N PRO A 56 6.75 -0.96 -12.54
CA PRO A 56 6.44 -2.29 -12.03
C PRO A 56 7.41 -2.78 -10.94
N ILE A 57 8.66 -2.32 -10.93
CA ILE A 57 9.64 -2.71 -9.91
C ILE A 57 9.31 -2.07 -8.56
N ASP A 58 8.98 -0.78 -8.54
CA ASP A 58 8.62 -0.10 -7.29
C ASP A 58 7.26 -0.61 -6.76
N ILE A 59 6.29 -0.86 -7.64
CA ILE A 59 5.01 -1.48 -7.28
C ILE A 59 5.22 -2.85 -6.63
N LEU A 60 5.95 -3.76 -7.30
CA LEU A 60 6.21 -5.09 -6.75
C LEU A 60 7.01 -5.05 -5.44
N SER A 61 7.94 -4.10 -5.31
CA SER A 61 8.70 -3.88 -4.08
C SER A 61 7.80 -3.44 -2.93
N LEU A 62 6.85 -2.53 -3.18
CA LEU A 62 5.90 -2.05 -2.17
C LEU A 62 4.85 -3.10 -1.81
N GLN A 63 4.40 -3.93 -2.77
CA GLN A 63 3.59 -5.12 -2.48
C GLN A 63 4.33 -6.08 -1.55
N LEU A 64 5.61 -6.34 -1.81
CA LEU A 64 6.45 -7.20 -0.96
C LEU A 64 6.60 -6.59 0.44
N ILE A 65 6.88 -5.30 0.55
CA ILE A 65 6.96 -4.56 1.81
C ILE A 65 5.63 -4.65 2.56
N ASN A 66 4.50 -4.48 1.88
CA ASN A 66 3.18 -4.62 2.50
C ASN A 66 2.97 -6.00 3.13
N LEU A 67 3.32 -7.07 2.43
CA LEU A 67 3.24 -8.42 2.97
C LEU A 67 4.16 -8.63 4.18
N ILE A 68 5.39 -8.14 4.12
CA ILE A 68 6.37 -8.26 5.20
C ILE A 68 5.90 -7.47 6.44
N LEU A 69 5.37 -6.26 6.25
CA LEU A 69 4.99 -5.37 7.35
C LEU A 69 3.62 -5.68 7.95
N LEU A 70 2.65 -6.10 7.12
CA LEU A 70 1.22 -6.15 7.47
C LEU A 70 0.53 -7.49 7.12
N GLY A 71 1.12 -8.34 6.30
CA GLY A 71 0.46 -9.47 5.64
C GLY A 71 -0.08 -10.57 6.57
N HIS A 72 0.44 -10.69 7.78
CA HIS A 72 -0.01 -11.71 8.74
C HIS A 72 0.06 -11.17 10.18
N SER A 73 -0.52 -11.90 11.13
CA SER A 73 -0.59 -11.48 12.55
C SER A 73 0.78 -11.28 13.22
N GLY A 74 1.80 -11.99 12.76
CA GLY A 74 3.18 -11.87 13.25
C GLY A 74 4.01 -10.84 12.46
N ALA A 75 3.47 -10.18 11.44
CA ALA A 75 4.15 -9.15 10.68
C ALA A 75 4.50 -7.95 11.59
N PRO A 76 5.71 -7.40 11.52
CA PRO A 76 6.25 -6.54 12.57
C PRO A 76 5.41 -5.29 12.83
N LEU A 77 4.99 -4.57 11.81
CA LEU A 77 4.20 -3.35 11.99
C LEU A 77 2.78 -3.66 12.46
N ARG A 78 2.15 -4.69 11.90
CA ARG A 78 0.83 -5.15 12.35
C ARG A 78 0.86 -5.59 13.80
N LYS A 79 1.86 -6.39 14.17
CA LYS A 79 2.03 -6.89 15.53
C LYS A 79 2.23 -5.75 16.52
N ALA A 80 3.14 -4.83 16.23
CA ALA A 80 3.40 -3.67 17.08
C ALA A 80 2.12 -2.86 17.34
N LEU A 81 1.32 -2.60 16.30
CA LEU A 81 0.08 -1.84 16.42
C LEU A 81 -0.99 -2.58 17.24
N ILE A 82 -1.22 -3.86 16.97
CA ILE A 82 -2.25 -4.63 17.68
C ILE A 82 -1.85 -4.87 19.15
N GLU A 83 -0.59 -5.21 19.42
CA GLU A 83 -0.09 -5.44 20.79
C GLU A 83 0.04 -4.16 21.62
N SER A 84 0.05 -2.98 20.99
CA SER A 84 0.08 -1.69 21.69
C SER A 84 -1.15 -1.43 22.57
N GLY A 85 -2.29 -2.03 22.24
CA GLY A 85 -3.58 -1.79 22.91
C GLY A 85 -4.14 -0.37 22.69
N LEU A 86 -3.52 0.46 21.83
CA LEU A 86 -3.96 1.82 21.53
C LEU A 86 -5.28 1.85 20.76
N GLY A 87 -5.53 0.85 19.90
CA GLY A 87 -6.77 0.66 19.16
C GLY A 87 -7.32 -0.76 19.27
N LYS A 88 -8.49 -1.02 18.69
CA LYS A 88 -9.12 -2.35 18.71
C LYS A 88 -8.78 -3.19 17.48
N SER A 89 -8.58 -2.54 16.33
CA SER A 89 -8.30 -3.20 15.05
C SER A 89 -7.53 -2.27 14.12
N MET A 90 -6.98 -2.84 13.04
CA MET A 90 -6.38 -2.05 11.96
C MET A 90 -7.45 -1.18 11.30
N ALA A 91 -7.05 -0.01 10.80
CA ALA A 91 -7.92 0.85 10.00
C ALA A 91 -8.26 0.18 8.66
N ASP A 92 -9.46 0.40 8.14
CA ASP A 92 -9.95 -0.22 6.89
C ASP A 92 -9.09 0.13 5.67
N THR A 93 -8.44 1.29 5.70
CA THR A 93 -7.54 1.75 4.64
C THR A 93 -6.14 1.15 4.73
N THR A 94 -5.87 0.26 5.72
CA THR A 94 -4.54 -0.30 5.93
C THR A 94 -4.15 -1.25 4.81
N GLY A 95 -3.04 -0.96 4.14
CA GLY A 95 -2.49 -1.76 3.07
C GLY A 95 -1.80 -0.91 2.00
N PHE A 96 -1.41 -1.58 0.93
CA PHE A 96 -0.86 -0.96 -0.27
C PHE A 96 -1.90 -1.03 -1.39
N GLU A 97 -2.17 0.11 -2.02
CA GLU A 97 -3.15 0.26 -3.10
C GLU A 97 -2.44 0.70 -4.37
N ASP A 98 -2.54 -0.07 -5.44
CA ASP A 98 -1.85 0.14 -6.71
C ASP A 98 -2.77 0.11 -7.95
N GLU A 99 -4.08 0.01 -7.76
CA GLU A 99 -5.05 0.00 -8.87
C GLU A 99 -5.33 1.41 -9.46
N ILE A 100 -4.81 2.46 -8.84
CA ILE A 100 -4.96 3.86 -9.25
C ILE A 100 -3.68 4.38 -9.91
N ARG A 101 -3.74 5.59 -10.50
CA ARG A 101 -2.61 6.17 -11.26
C ARG A 101 -1.31 6.28 -10.45
N GLU A 102 -1.41 6.68 -9.19
CA GLU A 102 -0.30 6.72 -8.25
C GLU A 102 -0.68 5.92 -7.02
N SER A 103 0.12 4.91 -6.73
CA SER A 103 -0.11 4.03 -5.61
C SER A 103 0.04 4.75 -4.27
N TYR A 104 -0.63 4.22 -3.24
CA TYR A 104 -0.44 4.71 -1.89
C TYR A 104 -0.28 3.55 -0.89
N PHE A 105 0.46 3.82 0.16
CA PHE A 105 0.58 2.95 1.33
C PHE A 105 -0.15 3.60 2.50
N SER A 106 -0.97 2.85 3.21
CA SER A 106 -1.69 3.35 4.37
C SER A 106 -1.61 2.38 5.53
N VAL A 107 -1.53 2.91 6.74
CA VAL A 107 -1.55 2.10 7.96
C VAL A 107 -2.15 2.89 9.12
N GLY A 108 -2.99 2.24 9.92
CA GLY A 108 -3.63 2.90 11.05
C GLY A 108 -4.42 1.97 11.94
N LEU A 109 -5.06 2.54 12.93
CA LEU A 109 -5.90 1.86 13.91
C LEU A 109 -7.29 2.48 14.00
N GLN A 110 -8.28 1.64 14.29
CA GLN A 110 -9.65 2.03 14.65
C GLN A 110 -9.86 1.93 16.15
N ALA A 111 -10.89 2.61 16.62
CA ALA A 111 -11.29 2.66 18.03
C ALA A 111 -10.10 3.07 18.93
N VAL A 112 -9.50 4.20 18.61
CA VAL A 112 -8.41 4.85 19.35
C VAL A 112 -8.99 5.93 20.25
N ALA A 113 -8.43 6.12 21.44
CA ALA A 113 -8.77 7.27 22.28
C ALA A 113 -8.15 8.55 21.68
N GLU A 114 -8.85 9.68 21.82
CA GLU A 114 -8.40 10.96 21.26
C GLU A 114 -6.99 11.35 21.70
N ASN A 115 -6.67 11.13 22.98
CA ASN A 115 -5.35 11.42 23.54
C ASN A 115 -4.24 10.44 23.10
N ASP A 116 -4.58 9.37 22.38
CA ASP A 116 -3.63 8.34 21.93
C ASP A 116 -3.34 8.42 20.43
N VAL A 117 -4.00 9.33 19.69
CA VAL A 117 -3.82 9.51 18.24
C VAL A 117 -2.35 9.74 17.88
N ASP A 118 -1.67 10.67 18.56
CA ASP A 118 -0.26 10.97 18.29
C ASP A 118 0.69 9.83 18.74
N LYS A 119 0.27 9.00 19.70
CA LYS A 119 1.03 7.81 20.08
C LYS A 119 1.00 6.75 18.99
N VAL A 120 -0.14 6.61 18.28
CA VAL A 120 -0.25 5.69 17.14
C VAL A 120 0.67 6.15 16.00
N GLU A 121 0.66 7.44 15.65
CA GLU A 121 1.59 7.99 14.65
C GLU A 121 3.05 7.71 15.04
N SER A 122 3.42 8.05 16.28
CA SER A 122 4.78 7.84 16.78
C SER A 122 5.18 6.35 16.73
N LEU A 123 4.26 5.44 17.08
CA LEU A 123 4.50 4.00 17.04
C LEU A 123 4.72 3.50 15.61
N ILE A 124 3.91 3.96 14.65
CA ILE A 124 4.08 3.59 13.24
C ILE A 124 5.46 4.02 12.74
N LEU A 125 5.81 5.28 12.94
CA LEU A 125 7.08 5.84 12.43
C LEU A 125 8.29 5.21 13.12
N SER A 126 8.24 5.01 14.45
CA SER A 126 9.35 4.37 15.16
C SER A 126 9.52 2.90 14.78
N THR A 127 8.43 2.17 14.53
CA THR A 127 8.49 0.77 14.06
C THR A 127 9.08 0.69 12.65
N LEU A 128 8.69 1.59 11.74
CA LEU A 128 9.28 1.65 10.39
C LEU A 128 10.78 1.98 10.46
N GLN A 129 11.17 2.90 11.33
CA GLN A 129 12.58 3.26 11.54
C GLN A 129 13.38 2.07 12.10
N GLU A 130 12.82 1.37 13.07
CA GLU A 130 13.45 0.17 13.65
C GLU A 130 13.67 -0.93 12.61
N ILE A 131 12.67 -1.16 11.72
CA ILE A 131 12.77 -2.14 10.64
C ILE A 131 13.85 -1.71 9.63
N TYR A 132 13.89 -0.43 9.27
CA TYR A 132 14.95 0.10 8.41
C TYR A 132 16.35 -0.12 8.98
N GLU A 133 16.54 0.10 10.30
CA GLU A 133 17.83 -0.03 10.98
C GLU A 133 18.25 -1.47 11.22
N LYS A 134 17.30 -2.35 11.60
CA LYS A 134 17.58 -3.77 11.89
C LYS A 134 17.68 -4.63 10.63
N GLY A 135 17.09 -4.16 9.54
CA GLY A 135 16.97 -4.90 8.29
C GLY A 135 15.83 -5.93 8.30
N ILE A 136 15.54 -6.42 7.11
CA ILE A 136 14.54 -7.47 6.83
C ILE A 136 15.28 -8.79 6.64
N THR A 137 14.86 -9.84 7.34
CA THR A 137 15.50 -11.13 7.23
C THR A 137 15.23 -11.80 5.88
N GLN A 138 16.19 -12.58 5.38
CA GLN A 138 16.02 -13.33 4.13
C GLN A 138 14.79 -14.24 4.18
N GLN A 139 14.50 -14.85 5.33
CA GLN A 139 13.32 -15.69 5.51
C GLN A 139 12.01 -14.91 5.30
N GLN A 140 11.92 -13.67 5.77
CA GLN A 140 10.74 -12.81 5.55
C GLN A 140 10.60 -12.46 4.06
N ILE A 141 11.71 -12.15 3.40
CA ILE A 141 11.74 -11.85 1.96
C ILE A 141 11.30 -13.07 1.16
N ASP A 142 11.87 -14.24 1.42
CA ASP A 142 11.55 -15.48 0.71
C ASP A 142 10.08 -15.87 0.90
N SER A 143 9.56 -15.77 2.13
CA SER A 143 8.16 -16.06 2.42
C SER A 143 7.20 -15.13 1.68
N ALA A 144 7.49 -13.83 1.65
CA ALA A 144 6.66 -12.87 0.95
C ALA A 144 6.74 -13.05 -0.59
N ILE A 145 7.92 -13.36 -1.14
CA ILE A 145 8.06 -13.68 -2.57
C ILE A 145 7.23 -14.92 -2.92
N HIS A 146 7.31 -15.98 -2.13
CA HIS A 146 6.54 -17.21 -2.34
C HIS A 146 5.03 -16.92 -2.32
N GLN A 147 4.56 -16.07 -1.41
CA GLN A 147 3.16 -15.68 -1.34
C GLN A 147 2.72 -14.93 -2.61
N ILE A 148 3.49 -13.95 -3.08
CA ILE A 148 3.17 -13.23 -4.32
C ILE A 148 3.21 -14.16 -5.53
N GLU A 149 4.21 -15.04 -5.64
CA GLU A 149 4.30 -16.03 -6.72
C GLU A 149 3.09 -16.96 -6.72
N PHE A 150 2.66 -17.43 -5.55
CA PHE A 150 1.49 -18.28 -5.40
C PHE A 150 0.23 -17.55 -5.85
N ASP A 151 -0.05 -16.37 -5.28
CA ASP A 151 -1.24 -15.57 -5.56
C ASP A 151 -1.32 -15.14 -7.04
N THR A 152 -0.14 -14.92 -7.66
CA THR A 152 -0.07 -14.51 -9.07
C THR A 152 -0.32 -15.66 -10.04
N ARG A 153 0.15 -16.88 -9.70
CA ARG A 153 0.07 -18.06 -10.58
C ARG A 153 -1.15 -18.93 -10.32
N GLU A 154 -1.81 -18.75 -9.17
CA GLU A 154 -2.99 -19.52 -8.86
C GLU A 154 -4.16 -19.10 -9.76
N ILE A 155 -4.65 -20.04 -10.57
CA ILE A 155 -5.86 -19.89 -11.38
C ILE A 155 -7.03 -20.36 -10.53
N SER A 156 -7.35 -19.62 -9.47
CA SER A 156 -8.52 -19.93 -8.65
C SER A 156 -9.70 -19.05 -9.01
N GLY A 157 -10.88 -19.66 -8.98
CA GLY A 157 -12.15 -18.95 -9.13
C GLY A 157 -12.60 -18.34 -7.79
N GLY A 158 -11.86 -17.38 -7.23
CA GLY A 158 -12.27 -16.63 -6.05
C GLY A 158 -13.64 -15.94 -6.24
N HIS A 159 -13.81 -14.74 -5.72
CA HIS A 159 -15.07 -13.99 -5.90
C HIS A 159 -15.34 -13.61 -7.36
N TYR A 160 -14.30 -13.51 -8.19
CA TYR A 160 -14.39 -13.15 -9.61
C TYR A 160 -13.79 -14.25 -10.49
N PRO A 161 -14.32 -14.42 -11.74
CA PRO A 161 -13.66 -15.26 -12.74
C PRO A 161 -12.19 -14.83 -12.97
N TYR A 162 -11.32 -15.78 -13.21
CA TYR A 162 -9.89 -15.53 -13.45
C TYR A 162 -9.62 -14.45 -14.52
N SER A 163 -10.40 -14.45 -15.61
CA SER A 163 -10.27 -13.43 -16.68
C SER A 163 -10.54 -12.01 -16.19
N LEU A 164 -11.43 -11.84 -15.20
CA LEU A 164 -11.73 -10.54 -14.61
C LEU A 164 -10.61 -10.11 -13.64
N ASN A 165 -10.10 -11.04 -12.84
CA ASN A 165 -8.92 -10.78 -12.01
C ASN A 165 -7.71 -10.38 -12.87
N LEU A 166 -7.50 -11.06 -14.00
CA LEU A 166 -6.44 -10.71 -14.93
C LEU A 166 -6.64 -9.30 -15.53
N LEU A 167 -7.89 -8.94 -15.86
CA LEU A 167 -8.22 -7.60 -16.34
C LEU A 167 -7.87 -6.54 -15.29
N PHE A 168 -8.25 -6.72 -14.03
CA PHE A 168 -7.96 -5.78 -12.96
C PHE A 168 -6.45 -5.54 -12.78
N ARG A 169 -5.63 -6.58 -12.93
CA ARG A 169 -4.17 -6.48 -12.78
C ARG A 169 -3.50 -5.51 -13.76
N PHE A 170 -3.99 -5.40 -14.99
CA PHE A 170 -3.38 -4.49 -15.98
C PHE A 170 -4.21 -3.23 -16.26
N PHE A 171 -5.48 -3.23 -15.87
CA PHE A 171 -6.41 -2.17 -16.26
C PHE A 171 -5.99 -0.82 -15.67
N GLY A 172 -5.58 -0.77 -14.40
CA GLY A 172 -5.10 0.44 -13.75
C GLY A 172 -3.92 1.08 -14.50
N THR A 173 -2.95 0.28 -14.90
CA THR A 173 -1.79 0.74 -15.69
C THR A 173 -2.22 1.19 -17.09
N TRP A 174 -3.08 0.40 -17.76
CA TRP A 174 -3.50 0.65 -19.14
C TRP A 174 -4.32 1.93 -19.30
N ILE A 175 -5.31 2.17 -18.45
CA ILE A 175 -6.16 3.38 -18.54
C ILE A 175 -5.38 4.68 -18.33
N HIS A 176 -4.22 4.61 -17.69
CA HIS A 176 -3.32 5.73 -17.46
C HIS A 176 -2.16 5.81 -18.46
N GLY A 177 -2.23 5.07 -19.57
CA GLY A 177 -1.28 5.13 -20.68
C GLY A 177 -0.03 4.25 -20.52
N GLY A 178 0.06 3.42 -19.49
CA GLY A 178 1.10 2.41 -19.33
C GLY A 178 0.89 1.21 -20.26
N ASP A 179 1.92 0.39 -20.42
CA ASP A 179 1.87 -0.82 -21.24
C ASP A 179 1.17 -1.96 -20.49
N PRO A 180 -0.01 -2.44 -20.94
CA PRO A 180 -0.72 -3.54 -20.31
C PRO A 180 0.07 -4.87 -20.36
N VAL A 181 0.96 -5.06 -21.34
CA VAL A 181 1.76 -6.29 -21.44
C VAL A 181 2.80 -6.33 -20.33
N SER A 182 3.49 -5.23 -20.08
CA SER A 182 4.47 -5.14 -19.01
C SER A 182 3.84 -5.32 -17.61
N ALA A 183 2.58 -4.91 -17.44
CA ALA A 183 1.84 -5.11 -16.19
C ALA A 183 1.47 -6.59 -15.93
N ILE A 184 1.40 -7.41 -16.99
CA ILE A 184 1.13 -8.86 -16.90
C ILE A 184 2.44 -9.66 -16.79
N ASP A 185 3.56 -9.13 -17.28
CA ASP A 185 4.84 -9.83 -17.30
C ASP A 185 5.48 -9.85 -15.89
N PHE A 186 4.85 -10.65 -15.03
CA PHE A 186 5.28 -10.86 -13.66
C PHE A 186 6.68 -11.48 -13.57
N ASP A 187 6.99 -12.45 -14.44
CA ASP A 187 8.24 -13.22 -14.33
C ASP A 187 9.47 -12.34 -14.61
N GLU A 188 9.40 -11.45 -15.61
CA GLU A 188 10.49 -10.50 -15.88
C GLU A 188 10.66 -9.50 -14.74
N THR A 189 9.56 -8.94 -14.25
CA THR A 189 9.59 -7.98 -13.14
C THR A 189 10.14 -8.63 -11.87
N LEU A 190 9.71 -9.85 -11.56
CA LEU A 190 10.20 -10.61 -10.41
C LEU A 190 11.69 -10.94 -10.54
N ALA A 191 12.17 -11.31 -11.73
CA ALA A 191 13.60 -11.58 -11.95
C ALA A 191 14.46 -10.32 -11.71
N LYS A 192 13.98 -9.16 -12.15
CA LYS A 192 14.64 -7.86 -11.88
C LYS A 192 14.62 -7.55 -10.38
N LEU A 193 13.48 -7.74 -9.70
CA LEU A 193 13.39 -7.54 -8.25
C LEU A 193 14.34 -8.47 -7.49
N LYS A 194 14.39 -9.77 -7.83
CA LYS A 194 15.32 -10.74 -7.23
C LYS A 194 16.81 -10.35 -7.44
N THR A 195 17.11 -9.64 -8.52
CA THR A 195 18.47 -9.11 -8.77
C THR A 195 18.76 -7.95 -7.83
N ASN A 196 17.83 -7.00 -7.69
CA ASN A 196 17.99 -5.86 -6.78
C ASN A 196 18.10 -6.30 -5.31
N LEU A 197 17.36 -7.33 -4.91
CA LEU A 197 17.42 -7.89 -3.55
C LEU A 197 18.80 -8.47 -3.19
N LYS A 198 19.61 -8.89 -4.17
CA LYS A 198 20.99 -9.38 -3.93
C LYS A 198 21.97 -8.26 -3.58
N GLU A 199 21.64 -7.02 -3.89
CA GLU A 199 22.49 -5.86 -3.58
C GLU A 199 22.49 -5.50 -2.09
N GLY A 200 21.64 -6.15 -1.29
CA GLY A 200 21.47 -5.88 0.15
C GLY A 200 20.72 -4.58 0.44
N SER A 201 19.98 -4.55 1.52
CA SER A 201 19.24 -3.37 2.00
C SER A 201 18.31 -2.70 0.96
N PHE A 202 17.96 -3.40 -0.14
CA PHE A 202 17.11 -2.83 -1.19
C PHE A 202 15.72 -2.47 -0.66
N LEU A 203 15.05 -3.38 0.07
CA LEU A 203 13.72 -3.15 0.61
C LEU A 203 13.74 -2.09 1.72
N GLU A 204 14.77 -2.08 2.55
CA GLU A 204 14.96 -1.06 3.57
C GLU A 204 15.09 0.33 2.92
N ASN A 205 15.82 0.44 1.83
CA ASN A 205 15.94 1.68 1.07
C ASN A 205 14.59 2.10 0.45
N GLN A 206 13.76 1.16 0.02
CA GLN A 206 12.39 1.45 -0.44
C GLN A 206 11.51 1.94 0.72
N ILE A 207 11.58 1.31 1.91
CA ILE A 207 10.91 1.79 3.12
C ILE A 207 11.35 3.23 3.44
N LYS A 208 12.64 3.48 3.43
CA LYS A 208 13.18 4.82 3.66
C LYS A 208 12.62 5.83 2.66
N LYS A 209 12.75 5.52 1.35
CA LYS A 209 12.32 6.38 0.24
C LYS A 209 10.83 6.72 0.30
N TYR A 210 9.97 5.71 0.53
CA TYR A 210 8.53 5.86 0.36
C TYR A 210 7.77 6.10 1.66
N LEU A 211 8.30 5.71 2.82
CA LEU A 211 7.57 5.79 4.09
C LEU A 211 8.25 6.70 5.12
N LEU A 212 9.59 6.72 5.21
CA LEU A 212 10.29 7.53 6.22
C LEU A 212 10.61 8.94 5.70
N ASP A 213 11.28 9.05 4.54
CA ASP A 213 11.73 10.32 3.98
C ASP A 213 10.69 10.97 3.03
N ASN A 214 9.54 10.35 2.83
CA ASN A 214 8.51 10.85 1.93
C ASN A 214 7.68 11.96 2.60
N PRO A 215 7.78 13.22 2.15
CA PRO A 215 7.02 14.32 2.71
C PRO A 215 5.53 14.28 2.32
N HIS A 216 5.16 13.53 1.25
CA HIS A 216 3.76 13.37 0.85
C HIS A 216 3.06 12.34 1.73
N ARG A 217 3.00 12.65 3.03
CA ARG A 217 2.29 11.87 4.05
C ARG A 217 1.10 12.68 4.56
N VAL A 218 -0.01 11.98 4.75
CA VAL A 218 -1.24 12.51 5.35
C VAL A 218 -1.57 11.72 6.60
N LYS A 219 -1.89 12.45 7.69
CA LYS A 219 -2.49 11.91 8.90
C LYS A 219 -3.96 12.30 8.95
#